data_678be98649bebaab324e87307f846309
#
_entry.id   678be98649bebaab324e87307f846309
#
_cell.length_a   1.000
_cell.length_b   1.000
_cell.length_c   1.000
_cell.angle_alpha   90.00
_cell.angle_beta   90.00
_cell.angle_gamma   90.00
#
_symmetry.space_group_name_H-M   'P 1'
#
loop_
_entity.id
_entity.type
_entity.pdbx_description
1 polymer ?
#
loop_
_entity_poly.entity_id
_entity_poly.type
_entity_poly.pdbx_seq_one_letter_code
_entity_poly.pdbx_strand_id
1 'polypeptide(L)'
;MHYRRSDFDVTNTVQVSSPELVRRAVSDLFRQTWPNYGLDRLDSAFRDFERLFTGQFPGYFGCDTVYHDLQHTLDGTLASARLLVGYERTHSADERLGPERAVMAIVTALFHDSGYIRQTDDSAHRNGAEFTRSHVTRSAHFLARYLPTIGMAEWVPVATQIVHFTGYELEFSQIRLDDERDRRAGYLVGTGDLIAQMSDRCYLEKCRDRLYPEFVLGGVALPRGDDGKPSVVYSSGLDVLRSTPEFIEEVRRNRLEGEFEGAYRYLEVLFGGRNPYMEAIQRNLDYLREVLRTGRWPMLRRDPPCFTWEKNPVQNIRSLVLGHLKQVWKG
;
A
#
# COMPACT_ATOMS: atom_id res chain seq x y z
N MET A 1 0.28 6.37 28.84
CA MET A 1 0.15 6.33 27.37
C MET A 1 1.07 5.25 26.84
N HIS A 2 0.56 4.15 26.33
CA HIS A 2 1.39 3.17 25.63
C HIS A 2 1.90 3.79 24.33
N TYR A 3 3.22 3.84 24.21
CA TYR A 3 3.90 4.40 23.03
C TYR A 3 3.79 3.41 21.87
N ARG A 4 3.06 3.76 20.79
CA ARG A 4 2.95 2.90 19.59
C ARG A 4 4.33 2.72 18.95
N ARG A 5 4.71 1.49 18.66
CA ARG A 5 5.97 1.15 17.97
C ARG A 5 5.87 1.47 16.48
N SER A 6 7.00 1.78 15.85
CA SER A 6 7.03 2.21 14.43
C SER A 6 6.77 1.10 13.42
N ASP A 7 6.95 -0.14 13.85
CA ASP A 7 6.76 -1.36 13.05
C ASP A 7 5.51 -2.15 13.47
N PHE A 8 4.58 -1.49 14.19
CA PHE A 8 3.32 -2.08 14.63
C PHE A 8 2.13 -1.36 14.00
N ASP A 9 1.05 -2.13 13.79
CA ASP A 9 -0.22 -1.66 13.28
C ASP A 9 -0.81 -0.50 14.11
N VAL A 10 -1.88 0.09 13.63
CA VAL A 10 -2.55 1.22 14.28
C VAL A 10 -2.98 0.94 15.72
N THR A 11 -3.25 -0.33 16.06
CA THR A 11 -3.65 -0.77 17.42
C THR A 11 -2.47 -1.10 18.33
N ASN A 12 -1.25 -1.10 17.79
CA ASN A 12 -0.01 -1.52 18.46
C ASN A 12 -0.04 -2.99 18.97
N THR A 13 -0.80 -3.85 18.30
CA THR A 13 -0.95 -5.27 18.66
C THR A 13 -0.26 -6.23 17.69
N VAL A 14 -0.19 -5.89 16.41
CA VAL A 14 0.40 -6.72 15.36
C VAL A 14 1.64 -6.05 14.82
N GLN A 15 2.76 -6.77 14.79
CA GLN A 15 3.99 -6.31 14.15
C GLN A 15 3.87 -6.47 12.63
N VAL A 16 3.66 -5.35 11.93
CA VAL A 16 3.41 -5.33 10.48
C VAL A 16 4.70 -5.37 9.64
N SER A 17 5.84 -5.51 10.27
CA SER A 17 7.11 -5.85 9.61
C SER A 17 7.39 -7.36 9.55
N SER A 18 6.48 -8.18 10.08
CA SER A 18 6.61 -9.64 10.11
C SER A 18 5.49 -10.29 9.30
N PRO A 19 5.80 -10.90 8.14
CA PRO A 19 4.82 -11.62 7.33
C PRO A 19 4.08 -12.69 8.13
N GLU A 20 4.79 -13.43 8.99
CA GLU A 20 4.22 -14.48 9.81
C GLU A 20 3.22 -13.95 10.86
N LEU A 21 3.52 -12.82 11.51
CA LEU A 21 2.60 -12.25 12.52
C LEU A 21 1.35 -11.64 11.87
N VAL A 22 1.50 -11.02 10.70
CA VAL A 22 0.36 -10.51 9.92
C VAL A 22 -0.48 -11.68 9.39
N ARG A 23 0.16 -12.72 8.84
CA ARG A 23 -0.52 -13.95 8.41
C ARG A 23 -1.39 -14.54 9.53
N ARG A 24 -0.82 -14.67 10.75
CA ARG A 24 -1.58 -15.16 11.92
C ARG A 24 -2.76 -14.28 12.24
N ALA A 25 -2.56 -12.97 12.30
CA ALA A 25 -3.63 -12.03 12.60
C ALA A 25 -4.76 -12.08 11.56
N VAL A 26 -4.42 -12.16 10.27
CA VAL A 26 -5.40 -12.32 9.19
C VAL A 26 -6.10 -13.68 9.30
N SER A 27 -5.35 -14.77 9.51
CA SER A 27 -5.92 -16.12 9.68
C SER A 27 -6.88 -16.20 10.86
N ASP A 28 -6.58 -15.54 11.97
CA ASP A 28 -7.45 -15.53 13.15
C ASP A 28 -8.76 -14.76 12.88
N LEU A 29 -8.71 -13.65 12.19
CA LEU A 29 -9.89 -12.92 11.73
C LEU A 29 -10.76 -13.77 10.81
N PHE A 30 -10.15 -14.51 9.87
CA PHE A 30 -10.85 -15.36 8.93
C PHE A 30 -11.48 -16.59 9.63
N ARG A 31 -10.76 -17.27 10.51
CA ARG A 31 -11.31 -18.40 11.30
C ARG A 31 -12.50 -18.01 12.18
N GLN A 32 -12.47 -16.80 12.74
CA GLN A 32 -13.61 -16.28 13.51
C GLN A 32 -14.83 -15.98 12.64
N THR A 33 -14.63 -15.67 11.36
CA THR A 33 -15.70 -15.27 10.43
C THR A 33 -16.18 -16.47 9.62
N TRP A 34 -15.26 -17.34 9.18
CA TRP A 34 -15.51 -18.53 8.35
C TRP A 34 -14.79 -19.76 8.93
N PRO A 35 -15.26 -20.33 10.05
CA PRO A 35 -14.54 -21.36 10.82
C PRO A 35 -14.28 -22.67 10.05
N ASN A 36 -15.09 -22.95 9.02
CA ASN A 36 -14.99 -24.19 8.23
C ASN A 36 -14.23 -23.99 6.90
N TYR A 37 -13.70 -22.80 6.64
CA TYR A 37 -12.99 -22.51 5.40
C TYR A 37 -11.48 -22.76 5.56
N GLY A 38 -10.89 -23.50 4.59
CA GLY A 38 -9.45 -23.77 4.56
C GLY A 38 -8.63 -22.55 4.15
N LEU A 39 -7.50 -22.32 4.79
CA LEU A 39 -6.65 -21.15 4.55
C LEU A 39 -5.36 -21.48 3.79
N ASP A 40 -5.23 -22.66 3.17
CA ASP A 40 -4.01 -23.12 2.49
C ASP A 40 -3.55 -22.18 1.38
N ARG A 41 -4.49 -21.62 0.62
CA ARG A 41 -4.21 -20.61 -0.43
C ARG A 41 -3.64 -19.33 0.16
N LEU A 42 -4.21 -18.86 1.28
CA LEU A 42 -3.75 -17.69 2.01
C LEU A 42 -2.36 -17.93 2.61
N ASP A 43 -2.14 -19.06 3.25
CA ASP A 43 -0.84 -19.45 3.82
C ASP A 43 0.25 -19.54 2.74
N SER A 44 -0.10 -20.04 1.55
CA SER A 44 0.81 -20.09 0.40
C SER A 44 1.14 -18.69 -0.10
N ALA A 45 0.13 -17.82 -0.21
CA ALA A 45 0.32 -16.44 -0.67
C ALA A 45 1.26 -15.66 0.27
N PHE A 46 1.12 -15.78 1.59
CA PHE A 46 2.01 -15.10 2.54
C PHE A 46 3.46 -15.62 2.47
N ARG A 47 3.68 -16.92 2.29
CA ARG A 47 5.03 -17.47 2.07
C ARG A 47 5.66 -16.95 0.80
N ASP A 48 4.91 -16.92 -0.28
CA ASP A 48 5.41 -16.47 -1.58
C ASP A 48 5.62 -14.96 -1.62
N PHE A 49 4.79 -14.20 -0.91
CA PHE A 49 5.00 -12.78 -0.67
C PHE A 49 6.34 -12.52 0.03
N GLU A 50 6.60 -13.21 1.15
CA GLU A 50 7.87 -13.09 1.87
C GLU A 50 9.06 -13.41 0.95
N ARG A 51 8.98 -14.51 0.18
CA ARG A 51 10.02 -14.88 -0.78
C ARG A 51 10.21 -13.82 -1.87
N LEU A 52 9.12 -13.22 -2.37
CA LEU A 52 9.19 -12.19 -3.40
C LEU A 52 9.86 -10.92 -2.86
N PHE A 53 9.44 -10.43 -1.71
CA PHE A 53 9.99 -9.20 -1.13
C PHE A 53 11.42 -9.36 -0.61
N THR A 54 11.83 -10.57 -0.23
CA THR A 54 13.19 -10.87 0.24
C THR A 54 14.14 -11.39 -0.85
N GLY A 55 13.72 -11.39 -2.12
CA GLY A 55 14.57 -11.78 -3.25
C GLY A 55 14.79 -13.30 -3.38
N GLN A 56 13.90 -14.11 -2.82
CA GLN A 56 13.96 -15.58 -2.88
C GLN A 56 12.93 -16.18 -3.86
N PHE A 57 12.15 -15.33 -4.53
CA PHE A 57 11.17 -15.76 -5.53
C PHE A 57 11.84 -15.87 -6.90
N PRO A 58 11.70 -17.02 -7.63
CA PRO A 58 12.40 -17.22 -8.89
C PRO A 58 12.05 -16.17 -9.94
N GLY A 59 13.08 -15.63 -10.61
CA GLY A 59 12.92 -14.66 -11.69
C GLY A 59 12.72 -13.21 -11.22
N TYR A 60 12.79 -12.94 -9.91
CA TYR A 60 12.63 -11.60 -9.34
C TYR A 60 13.77 -11.26 -8.38
N PHE A 61 14.14 -9.99 -8.35
CA PHE A 61 14.90 -9.41 -7.25
C PHE A 61 13.99 -9.28 -6.01
N GLY A 62 14.55 -8.84 -4.88
CA GLY A 62 13.73 -8.45 -3.73
C GLY A 62 13.25 -7.00 -3.85
N CYS A 63 12.41 -6.59 -2.90
CA CYS A 63 11.93 -5.22 -2.79
C CYS A 63 13.09 -4.25 -2.49
N ASP A 64 13.30 -3.27 -3.35
CA ASP A 64 14.34 -2.22 -3.22
C ASP A 64 13.75 -0.81 -3.11
N THR A 65 12.41 -0.67 -3.12
CA THR A 65 11.68 0.55 -2.79
C THR A 65 11.68 0.80 -1.28
N VAL A 66 11.82 2.07 -0.88
CA VAL A 66 12.01 2.43 0.54
C VAL A 66 10.75 2.91 1.23
N TYR A 67 9.74 3.36 0.46
CA TYR A 67 8.41 3.70 0.95
C TYR A 67 7.45 2.53 0.76
N HIS A 68 7.37 1.99 -0.45
CA HIS A 68 6.56 0.82 -0.80
C HIS A 68 7.35 -0.47 -0.43
N ASP A 69 7.69 -0.58 0.85
CA ASP A 69 8.45 -1.70 1.40
C ASP A 69 7.52 -2.81 1.94
N LEU A 70 8.10 -3.88 2.45
CA LEU A 70 7.39 -5.02 3.02
C LEU A 70 6.41 -4.60 4.13
N GLN A 71 6.78 -3.63 4.99
CA GLN A 71 5.92 -3.16 6.08
C GLN A 71 4.67 -2.45 5.56
N HIS A 72 4.82 -1.59 4.55
CA HIS A 72 3.70 -0.88 3.92
C HIS A 72 2.64 -1.87 3.41
N THR A 73 3.08 -2.83 2.62
CA THR A 73 2.18 -3.83 2.02
C THR A 73 1.48 -4.70 3.07
N LEU A 74 2.20 -5.11 4.12
CA LEU A 74 1.62 -5.92 5.21
C LEU A 74 0.61 -5.14 6.06
N ASP A 75 0.86 -3.86 6.32
CA ASP A 75 -0.09 -3.00 7.07
C ASP A 75 -1.38 -2.78 6.26
N GLY A 76 -1.26 -2.50 4.95
CA GLY A 76 -2.40 -2.43 4.02
C GLY A 76 -3.21 -3.73 3.95
N THR A 77 -2.51 -4.87 3.89
CA THR A 77 -3.14 -6.21 3.88
C THR A 77 -3.92 -6.47 5.18
N LEU A 78 -3.36 -6.13 6.35
CA LEU A 78 -4.05 -6.27 7.62
C LEU A 78 -5.27 -5.36 7.74
N ALA A 79 -5.15 -4.12 7.25
CA ALA A 79 -6.28 -3.18 7.21
C ALA A 79 -7.40 -3.71 6.29
N SER A 80 -7.06 -4.23 5.11
CA SER A 80 -8.01 -4.84 4.18
C SER A 80 -8.72 -6.06 4.80
N ALA A 81 -8.00 -6.93 5.52
CA ALA A 81 -8.60 -8.06 6.22
C ALA A 81 -9.62 -7.63 7.28
N ARG A 82 -9.30 -6.60 8.04
CA ARG A 82 -10.23 -6.03 9.03
C ARG A 82 -11.46 -5.43 8.38
N LEU A 83 -11.30 -4.72 7.26
CA LEU A 83 -12.40 -4.15 6.49
C LEU A 83 -13.32 -5.23 5.93
N LEU A 84 -12.75 -6.29 5.33
CA LEU A 84 -13.50 -7.43 4.80
C LEU A 84 -14.34 -8.11 5.90
N VAL A 85 -13.74 -8.38 7.06
CA VAL A 85 -14.44 -9.00 8.19
C VAL A 85 -15.50 -8.05 8.76
N GLY A 86 -15.22 -6.74 8.83
CA GLY A 86 -16.20 -5.74 9.24
C GLY A 86 -17.39 -5.69 8.29
N TYR A 87 -17.14 -5.73 6.99
CA TYR A 87 -18.17 -5.81 5.96
C TYR A 87 -19.06 -7.05 6.13
N GLU A 88 -18.44 -8.25 6.23
CA GLU A 88 -19.18 -9.50 6.42
C GLU A 88 -20.10 -9.50 7.65
N ARG A 89 -19.67 -8.86 8.75
CA ARG A 89 -20.45 -8.79 10.00
C ARG A 89 -21.62 -7.83 9.96
N THR A 90 -21.63 -6.89 8.99
CA THR A 90 -22.63 -5.83 8.90
C THR A 90 -23.66 -6.04 7.80
N HIS A 91 -23.46 -7.04 6.93
CA HIS A 91 -24.33 -7.27 5.76
C HIS A 91 -25.12 -8.57 5.86
N SER A 92 -26.25 -8.59 5.17
CA SER A 92 -27.11 -9.78 5.03
C SER A 92 -26.42 -10.88 4.19
N ALA A 93 -26.90 -12.12 4.27
CA ALA A 93 -26.25 -13.27 3.65
C ALA A 93 -26.10 -13.15 2.12
N ASP A 94 -27.02 -12.47 1.45
CA ASP A 94 -27.03 -12.24 0.00
C ASP A 94 -26.09 -11.12 -0.45
N GLU A 95 -25.74 -10.20 0.44
CA GLU A 95 -24.80 -9.11 0.18
C GLU A 95 -23.35 -9.46 0.53
N ARG A 96 -23.12 -10.50 1.32
CA ARG A 96 -21.81 -10.91 1.79
C ARG A 96 -20.90 -11.33 0.65
N LEU A 97 -19.60 -11.08 0.83
CA LEU A 97 -18.56 -11.47 -0.12
C LEU A 97 -18.29 -12.98 -0.09
N GLY A 98 -18.38 -13.56 1.09
CA GLY A 98 -18.00 -14.95 1.33
C GLY A 98 -16.47 -15.17 1.38
N PRO A 99 -16.04 -16.37 1.84
CA PRO A 99 -14.62 -16.62 2.12
C PRO A 99 -13.73 -16.64 0.87
N GLU A 100 -14.21 -17.17 -0.26
CA GLU A 100 -13.43 -17.27 -1.50
C GLU A 100 -13.04 -15.87 -2.02
N ARG A 101 -14.03 -14.96 -2.11
CA ARG A 101 -13.82 -13.60 -2.56
C ARG A 101 -12.96 -12.82 -1.57
N ALA A 102 -13.16 -13.04 -0.27
CA ALA A 102 -12.34 -12.43 0.77
C ALA A 102 -10.87 -12.87 0.69
N VAL A 103 -10.58 -14.15 0.46
CA VAL A 103 -9.21 -14.65 0.24
C VAL A 103 -8.61 -14.04 -1.01
N MET A 104 -9.36 -13.99 -2.12
CA MET A 104 -8.90 -13.34 -3.36
C MET A 104 -8.55 -11.86 -3.11
N ALA A 105 -9.39 -11.13 -2.39
CA ALA A 105 -9.14 -9.72 -2.06
C ALA A 105 -7.87 -9.55 -1.20
N ILE A 106 -7.63 -10.45 -0.21
CA ILE A 106 -6.39 -10.41 0.59
C ILE A 106 -5.16 -10.75 -0.24
N VAL A 107 -5.24 -11.75 -1.12
CA VAL A 107 -4.13 -12.06 -2.03
C VAL A 107 -3.83 -10.87 -2.95
N THR A 108 -4.86 -10.18 -3.43
CA THR A 108 -4.69 -8.96 -4.23
C THR A 108 -4.04 -7.85 -3.41
N ALA A 109 -4.50 -7.59 -2.18
CA ALA A 109 -3.89 -6.63 -1.27
C ALA A 109 -2.42 -6.97 -0.96
N LEU A 110 -2.10 -8.26 -0.78
CA LEU A 110 -0.74 -8.71 -0.50
C LEU A 110 0.22 -8.49 -1.67
N PHE A 111 -0.26 -8.51 -2.89
CA PHE A 111 0.56 -8.35 -4.09
C PHE A 111 0.30 -7.05 -4.87
N HIS A 112 -0.43 -6.08 -4.29
CA HIS A 112 -0.77 -4.83 -4.99
C HIS A 112 0.45 -4.02 -5.41
N ASP A 113 1.55 -4.10 -4.66
CA ASP A 113 2.83 -3.43 -4.91
C ASP A 113 3.90 -4.34 -5.52
N SER A 114 3.56 -5.59 -5.90
CA SER A 114 4.51 -6.50 -6.58
C SER A 114 5.07 -5.93 -7.88
N GLY A 115 4.37 -4.98 -8.48
CA GLY A 115 4.81 -4.29 -9.69
C GLY A 115 6.04 -3.40 -9.52
N TYR A 116 6.39 -3.01 -8.31
CA TYR A 116 7.65 -2.35 -8.00
C TYR A 116 8.84 -3.31 -8.07
N ILE A 117 8.63 -4.61 -7.91
CA ILE A 117 9.72 -5.58 -7.86
C ILE A 117 10.24 -5.87 -9.28
N ARG A 118 11.54 -5.69 -9.48
CA ARG A 118 12.22 -5.90 -10.76
C ARG A 118 12.39 -7.38 -11.05
N GLN A 119 12.26 -7.76 -12.33
CA GLN A 119 12.65 -9.08 -12.81
C GLN A 119 14.19 -9.18 -12.92
N THR A 120 14.73 -10.37 -12.76
CA THR A 120 16.20 -10.57 -12.79
C THR A 120 16.84 -10.33 -14.15
N ASP A 121 16.05 -10.36 -15.23
CA ASP A 121 16.46 -10.02 -16.60
C ASP A 121 16.29 -8.54 -16.95
N ASP A 122 15.73 -7.73 -16.05
CA ASP A 122 15.60 -6.29 -16.22
C ASP A 122 16.96 -5.60 -16.06
N SER A 123 17.57 -5.22 -17.18
CA SER A 123 18.81 -4.46 -17.25
C SER A 123 18.61 -2.96 -17.44
N ALA A 124 17.37 -2.50 -17.68
CA ALA A 124 17.06 -1.11 -17.97
C ALA A 124 16.86 -0.26 -16.72
N HIS A 125 16.29 -0.84 -15.67
CA HIS A 125 15.96 -0.13 -14.45
C HIS A 125 16.90 -0.51 -13.30
N ARG A 126 17.17 0.44 -12.40
CA ARG A 126 18.10 0.28 -11.27
C ARG A 126 17.40 0.10 -9.95
N ASN A 127 16.13 0.57 -9.86
CA ASN A 127 15.33 0.52 -8.64
C ASN A 127 13.84 0.42 -9.00
N GLY A 128 13.08 -0.27 -8.19
CA GLY A 128 11.64 -0.45 -8.38
C GLY A 128 10.85 0.86 -8.45
N ALA A 129 11.32 1.90 -7.79
CA ALA A 129 10.66 3.22 -7.82
C ALA A 129 10.56 3.82 -9.23
N GLU A 130 11.38 3.37 -10.18
CA GLU A 130 11.27 3.77 -11.60
C GLU A 130 9.95 3.30 -12.24
N PHE A 131 9.24 2.34 -11.60
CA PHE A 131 7.93 1.86 -12.03
C PHE A 131 6.74 2.58 -11.37
N THR A 132 6.95 3.65 -10.58
CA THR A 132 5.88 4.32 -9.85
C THR A 132 4.63 4.63 -10.70
N ARG A 133 4.79 4.93 -11.98
CA ARG A 133 3.68 5.25 -12.89
C ARG A 133 3.01 4.03 -13.55
N SER A 134 3.55 2.83 -13.34
CA SER A 134 3.06 1.60 -13.99
C SER A 134 3.00 0.40 -13.03
N HIS A 135 3.29 0.60 -11.75
CA HIS A 135 3.40 -0.49 -10.77
C HIS A 135 2.10 -1.26 -10.58
N VAL A 136 0.94 -0.59 -10.63
CA VAL A 136 -0.37 -1.26 -10.46
C VAL A 136 -0.67 -2.17 -11.65
N THR A 137 -0.47 -1.69 -12.87
CA THR A 137 -0.59 -2.53 -14.08
C THR A 137 0.39 -3.69 -14.04
N ARG A 138 1.63 -3.48 -13.58
CA ARG A 138 2.62 -4.56 -13.39
C ARG A 138 2.20 -5.54 -12.30
N SER A 139 1.57 -5.08 -11.23
CA SER A 139 0.98 -5.93 -10.18
C SER A 139 -0.19 -6.76 -10.72
N ALA A 140 -1.05 -6.18 -11.56
CA ALA A 140 -2.10 -6.92 -12.26
C ALA A 140 -1.49 -8.05 -13.14
N HIS A 141 -0.43 -7.79 -13.88
CA HIS A 141 0.28 -8.80 -14.66
C HIS A 141 0.96 -9.87 -13.78
N PHE A 142 1.46 -9.50 -12.61
CA PHE A 142 1.98 -10.47 -11.64
C PHE A 142 0.86 -11.37 -11.13
N LEU A 143 -0.25 -10.81 -10.66
CA LEU A 143 -1.43 -11.54 -10.18
C LEU A 143 -1.98 -12.51 -11.23
N ALA A 144 -2.05 -12.08 -12.50
CA ALA A 144 -2.52 -12.93 -13.59
C ALA A 144 -1.68 -14.22 -13.75
N ARG A 145 -0.37 -14.14 -13.50
CA ARG A 145 0.53 -15.31 -13.56
C ARG A 145 0.57 -16.08 -12.26
N TYR A 146 0.43 -15.40 -11.13
CA TYR A 146 0.59 -15.98 -9.80
C TYR A 146 -0.65 -16.76 -9.34
N LEU A 147 -1.85 -16.20 -9.48
CA LEU A 147 -3.08 -16.81 -8.96
C LEU A 147 -3.31 -18.26 -9.46
N PRO A 148 -3.07 -18.61 -10.73
CA PRO A 148 -3.18 -19.99 -11.17
C PRO A 148 -2.25 -20.96 -10.42
N THR A 149 -1.08 -20.50 -9.98
CA THR A 149 -0.09 -21.36 -9.29
C THR A 149 -0.53 -21.79 -7.89
N ILE A 150 -1.46 -21.04 -7.29
CA ILE A 150 -2.05 -21.34 -5.98
C ILE A 150 -3.50 -21.85 -6.07
N GLY A 151 -3.93 -22.26 -7.28
CA GLY A 151 -5.26 -22.82 -7.52
C GLY A 151 -6.38 -21.77 -7.43
N MET A 152 -6.12 -20.55 -7.91
CA MET A 152 -7.07 -19.41 -7.93
C MET A 152 -7.23 -18.82 -9.34
N ALA A 153 -7.09 -19.66 -10.39
CA ALA A 153 -7.14 -19.19 -11.78
C ALA A 153 -8.48 -18.51 -12.12
N GLU A 154 -9.58 -18.96 -11.53
CA GLU A 154 -10.92 -18.39 -11.71
C GLU A 154 -11.04 -16.92 -11.27
N TRP A 155 -10.18 -16.51 -10.33
CA TRP A 155 -10.17 -15.14 -9.79
C TRP A 155 -9.28 -14.16 -10.56
N VAL A 156 -8.53 -14.63 -11.55
CA VAL A 156 -7.66 -13.75 -12.35
C VAL A 156 -8.40 -12.56 -12.95
N PRO A 157 -9.59 -12.73 -13.61
CA PRO A 157 -10.29 -11.60 -14.19
C PRO A 157 -10.69 -10.52 -13.16
N VAL A 158 -11.03 -10.94 -11.95
CA VAL A 158 -11.45 -10.02 -10.88
C VAL A 158 -10.23 -9.38 -10.21
N ALA A 159 -9.25 -10.16 -9.77
CA ALA A 159 -8.08 -9.67 -9.04
C ALA A 159 -7.28 -8.65 -9.86
N THR A 160 -7.12 -8.88 -11.18
CA THR A 160 -6.42 -7.95 -12.08
C THR A 160 -7.16 -6.63 -12.28
N GLN A 161 -8.46 -6.57 -12.01
CA GLN A 161 -9.23 -5.33 -12.03
C GLN A 161 -9.23 -4.65 -10.66
N ILE A 162 -9.48 -5.39 -9.57
CA ILE A 162 -9.60 -4.75 -8.26
C ILE A 162 -8.27 -4.19 -7.74
N VAL A 163 -7.12 -4.69 -8.19
CA VAL A 163 -5.82 -4.11 -7.82
C VAL A 163 -5.69 -2.65 -8.24
N HIS A 164 -6.38 -2.21 -9.30
CA HIS A 164 -6.35 -0.82 -9.77
C HIS A 164 -7.02 0.16 -8.79
N PHE A 165 -7.82 -0.30 -7.82
CA PHE A 165 -8.33 0.58 -6.76
C PHE A 165 -7.24 1.06 -5.79
N THR A 166 -6.05 0.45 -5.78
CA THR A 166 -4.92 0.91 -4.94
C THR A 166 -4.08 2.01 -5.61
N GLY A 167 -4.28 2.28 -6.90
CA GLY A 167 -3.46 3.24 -7.65
C GLY A 167 -4.21 4.39 -8.30
N TYR A 168 -3.49 5.08 -9.18
CA TYR A 168 -3.97 6.25 -9.94
C TYR A 168 -3.71 6.09 -11.45
N GLU A 169 -3.46 4.85 -11.91
CA GLU A 169 -3.14 4.56 -13.33
C GLU A 169 -4.40 4.49 -14.20
N LEU A 170 -5.53 4.09 -13.61
CA LEU A 170 -6.84 4.03 -14.28
C LEU A 170 -7.86 4.90 -13.54
N GLU A 171 -8.72 5.54 -14.30
CA GLU A 171 -9.95 6.09 -13.75
C GLU A 171 -10.88 4.95 -13.30
N PHE A 172 -11.61 5.13 -12.21
CA PHE A 172 -12.50 4.07 -11.69
C PHE A 172 -13.55 3.61 -12.68
N SER A 173 -14.02 4.50 -13.57
CA SER A 173 -14.93 4.18 -14.67
C SER A 173 -14.34 3.20 -15.71
N GLN A 174 -13.03 3.03 -15.73
CA GLN A 174 -12.32 2.11 -16.63
C GLN A 174 -12.16 0.71 -16.03
N ILE A 175 -12.36 0.56 -14.70
CA ILE A 175 -12.28 -0.73 -14.00
C ILE A 175 -13.56 -1.51 -14.29
N ARG A 176 -13.43 -2.66 -14.96
CA ARG A 176 -14.55 -3.47 -15.44
C ARG A 176 -14.81 -4.63 -14.49
N LEU A 177 -15.91 -4.56 -13.77
CA LEU A 177 -16.39 -5.60 -12.85
C LEU A 177 -17.91 -5.73 -13.02
N ASP A 178 -18.36 -6.96 -13.28
CA ASP A 178 -19.78 -7.25 -13.54
C ASP A 178 -20.54 -7.53 -12.23
N ASP A 179 -19.89 -8.13 -11.22
CA ASP A 179 -20.48 -8.41 -9.90
C ASP A 179 -20.18 -7.25 -8.94
N GLU A 180 -21.23 -6.69 -8.36
CA GLU A 180 -21.11 -5.60 -7.36
C GLU A 180 -20.29 -6.03 -6.13
N ARG A 181 -20.32 -7.31 -5.75
CA ARG A 181 -19.51 -7.84 -4.66
C ARG A 181 -18.00 -7.83 -4.99
N ASP A 182 -17.63 -8.00 -6.27
CA ASP A 182 -16.24 -7.86 -6.71
C ASP A 182 -15.79 -6.41 -6.61
N ARG A 183 -16.64 -5.47 -7.01
CA ARG A 183 -16.42 -4.04 -6.87
C ARG A 183 -16.26 -3.65 -5.41
N ARG A 184 -17.13 -4.17 -4.55
CA ARG A 184 -17.07 -3.96 -3.10
C ARG A 184 -15.75 -4.48 -2.50
N ALA A 185 -15.30 -5.66 -2.91
CA ALA A 185 -14.00 -6.19 -2.53
C ALA A 185 -12.85 -5.25 -2.94
N GLY A 186 -12.92 -4.67 -4.14
CA GLY A 186 -11.97 -3.66 -4.62
C GLY A 186 -11.96 -2.39 -3.75
N TYR A 187 -13.13 -1.88 -3.37
CA TYR A 187 -13.24 -0.73 -2.47
C TYR A 187 -12.60 -0.99 -1.10
N LEU A 188 -12.78 -2.20 -0.56
CA LEU A 188 -12.18 -2.59 0.72
C LEU A 188 -10.64 -2.70 0.62
N VAL A 189 -10.12 -3.21 -0.49
CA VAL A 189 -8.67 -3.29 -0.75
C VAL A 189 -8.07 -1.90 -0.91
N GLY A 190 -8.64 -1.03 -1.76
CA GLY A 190 -8.16 0.34 -1.95
C GLY A 190 -8.29 1.19 -0.69
N THR A 191 -9.37 1.01 0.09
CA THR A 191 -9.53 1.65 1.40
C THR A 191 -8.43 1.20 2.35
N GLY A 192 -8.15 -0.12 2.41
CA GLY A 192 -7.15 -0.71 3.31
C GLY A 192 -5.77 -0.15 3.08
N ASP A 193 -5.34 -0.07 1.83
CA ASP A 193 -4.07 0.55 1.44
C ASP A 193 -3.98 2.01 1.87
N LEU A 194 -4.96 2.84 1.50
CA LEU A 194 -4.94 4.28 1.81
C LEU A 194 -4.94 4.57 3.32
N ILE A 195 -5.80 3.90 4.10
CA ILE A 195 -5.89 4.20 5.53
C ILE A 195 -4.70 3.65 6.32
N ALA A 196 -4.10 2.53 5.91
CA ALA A 196 -2.92 1.97 6.56
C ALA A 196 -1.74 2.95 6.44
N GLN A 197 -1.39 3.37 5.21
CA GLN A 197 -0.26 4.28 5.00
C GLN A 197 -0.46 5.63 5.72
N MET A 198 -1.63 6.27 5.58
CA MET A 198 -1.88 7.57 6.21
C MET A 198 -1.99 7.49 7.74
N SER A 199 -2.34 6.34 8.31
CA SER A 199 -2.39 6.11 9.75
C SER A 199 -1.05 5.65 10.33
N ASP A 200 -0.06 5.30 9.51
CA ASP A 200 1.27 4.92 10.00
C ASP A 200 1.82 6.01 10.94
N ARG A 201 2.37 5.56 12.06
CA ARG A 201 2.95 6.46 13.05
C ARG A 201 4.07 7.33 12.49
N CYS A 202 4.80 6.83 11.51
CA CYS A 202 5.93 7.50 10.87
C CYS A 202 5.60 8.01 9.46
N TYR A 203 4.31 8.11 9.12
CA TYR A 203 3.84 8.53 7.81
C TYR A 203 4.54 9.80 7.31
N LEU A 204 4.62 10.83 8.17
CA LEU A 204 5.18 12.12 7.79
C LEU A 204 6.69 12.04 7.50
N GLU A 205 7.43 11.34 8.35
CA GLU A 205 8.85 11.12 8.12
C GLU A 205 9.09 10.26 6.89
N LYS A 206 8.26 9.22 6.66
CA LYS A 206 8.30 8.40 5.45
C LYS A 206 7.99 9.21 4.18
N CYS A 207 7.00 10.10 4.22
CA CYS A 207 6.72 11.01 3.09
C CYS A 207 7.93 11.89 2.75
N ARG A 208 8.58 12.48 3.75
CA ARG A 208 9.73 13.34 3.56
C ARG A 208 10.96 12.59 3.05
N ASP A 209 11.30 11.46 3.69
CA ASP A 209 12.61 10.83 3.55
C ASP A 209 12.64 9.64 2.60
N ARG A 210 11.45 9.09 2.23
CA ARG A 210 11.31 7.87 1.44
C ARG A 210 10.43 8.05 0.20
N LEU A 211 9.24 8.62 0.35
CA LEU A 211 8.33 8.82 -0.78
C LEU A 211 8.90 9.84 -1.77
N TYR A 212 9.49 10.93 -1.29
CA TYR A 212 10.12 11.91 -2.18
C TYR A 212 11.22 11.31 -3.06
N PRO A 213 12.22 10.56 -2.54
CA PRO A 213 13.18 9.86 -3.39
C PRO A 213 12.55 8.95 -4.45
N GLU A 214 11.51 8.20 -4.11
CA GLU A 214 10.79 7.37 -5.07
C GLU A 214 10.06 8.21 -6.12
N PHE A 215 9.45 9.32 -5.73
CA PHE A 215 8.83 10.26 -6.66
C PHE A 215 9.84 10.90 -7.64
N VAL A 216 11.08 11.10 -7.21
CA VAL A 216 12.15 11.57 -8.11
C VAL A 216 12.47 10.50 -9.16
N LEU A 217 12.74 9.26 -8.73
CA LEU A 217 13.08 8.16 -9.65
C LEU A 217 11.92 7.79 -10.56
N GLY A 218 10.69 7.78 -10.04
CA GLY A 218 9.47 7.48 -10.78
C GLY A 218 8.96 8.62 -11.67
N GLY A 219 9.68 9.74 -11.73
CA GLY A 219 9.32 10.89 -12.57
C GLY A 219 8.07 11.64 -12.12
N VAL A 220 7.63 11.45 -10.86
CA VAL A 220 6.47 12.16 -10.27
C VAL A 220 6.90 13.53 -9.75
N ALA A 221 8.05 13.62 -9.06
CA ALA A 221 8.56 14.89 -8.55
C ALA A 221 9.07 15.81 -9.68
N LEU A 222 9.57 15.23 -10.76
CA LEU A 222 10.17 15.93 -11.90
C LEU A 222 9.61 15.35 -13.22
N PRO A 223 8.32 15.49 -13.51
CA PRO A 223 7.76 15.00 -14.76
C PRO A 223 8.35 15.77 -15.96
N ARG A 224 8.50 15.10 -17.09
CA ARG A 224 8.87 15.77 -18.34
C ARG A 224 7.59 16.22 -19.04
N GLY A 225 7.57 17.51 -19.44
CA GLY A 225 6.51 18.05 -20.29
C GLY A 225 6.61 17.54 -21.73
N ASP A 226 5.63 17.90 -22.56
CA ASP A 226 5.58 17.55 -23.98
C ASP A 226 6.79 18.09 -24.77
N ASP A 227 7.40 19.18 -24.28
CA ASP A 227 8.63 19.77 -24.82
C ASP A 227 9.92 19.04 -24.37
N GLY A 228 9.77 17.94 -23.62
CA GLY A 228 10.88 17.15 -23.06
C GLY A 228 11.57 17.80 -21.86
N LYS A 229 11.19 19.01 -21.45
CA LYS A 229 11.80 19.70 -20.30
C LYS A 229 11.20 19.21 -18.99
N PRO A 230 12.02 19.10 -17.92
CA PRO A 230 11.51 18.76 -16.61
C PRO A 230 10.71 19.94 -16.04
N SER A 231 9.54 19.64 -15.48
CA SER A 231 8.82 20.56 -14.60
C SER A 231 9.01 20.11 -13.16
N VAL A 232 9.08 21.05 -12.21
CA VAL A 232 9.28 20.74 -10.79
C VAL A 232 7.93 20.73 -10.09
N VAL A 233 7.44 19.55 -9.73
CA VAL A 233 6.24 19.38 -8.88
C VAL A 233 6.64 19.40 -7.41
N TYR A 234 7.68 18.61 -7.06
CA TYR A 234 8.24 18.60 -5.71
C TYR A 234 9.76 18.80 -5.80
N SER A 235 10.26 19.88 -5.19
CA SER A 235 11.70 20.18 -5.12
C SER A 235 12.39 19.46 -3.97
N SER A 236 11.64 18.99 -2.99
CA SER A 236 12.15 18.36 -1.76
C SER A 236 11.07 17.53 -1.06
N GLY A 237 11.50 16.65 -0.13
CA GLY A 237 10.57 15.98 0.78
C GLY A 237 9.76 16.94 1.67
N LEU A 238 10.25 18.17 1.89
CA LEU A 238 9.48 19.19 2.60
C LEU A 238 8.31 19.71 1.73
N ASP A 239 8.46 19.75 0.41
CA ASP A 239 7.36 20.13 -0.48
C ASP A 239 6.27 19.04 -0.51
N VAL A 240 6.68 17.76 -0.48
CA VAL A 240 5.73 16.64 -0.30
C VAL A 240 4.94 16.84 1.01
N LEU A 241 5.60 17.20 2.11
CA LEU A 241 4.91 17.47 3.37
C LEU A 241 3.98 18.68 3.32
N ARG A 242 4.34 19.74 2.57
CA ARG A 242 3.48 20.92 2.41
C ARG A 242 2.18 20.61 1.67
N SER A 243 2.21 19.69 0.70
CA SER A 243 1.03 19.25 -0.05
C SER A 243 0.26 18.12 0.66
N THR A 244 0.85 17.44 1.64
CA THR A 244 0.23 16.31 2.33
C THR A 244 -1.13 16.63 2.99
N PRO A 245 -1.37 17.79 3.64
CA PRO A 245 -2.69 18.09 4.20
C PRO A 245 -3.79 18.13 3.14
N GLU A 246 -3.54 18.77 1.99
CA GLU A 246 -4.48 18.83 0.88
C GLU A 246 -4.72 17.44 0.27
N PHE A 247 -3.66 16.68 0.07
CA PHE A 247 -3.73 15.29 -0.39
C PHE A 247 -4.62 14.42 0.51
N ILE A 248 -4.45 14.47 1.85
CA ILE A 248 -5.29 13.71 2.79
C ILE A 248 -6.77 14.10 2.68
N GLU A 249 -7.07 15.40 2.56
CA GLU A 249 -8.45 15.87 2.43
C GLU A 249 -9.07 15.49 1.07
N GLU A 250 -8.30 15.51 0.01
CA GLU A 250 -8.73 15.06 -1.32
C GLU A 250 -9.00 13.55 -1.34
N VAL A 251 -8.09 12.74 -0.81
CA VAL A 251 -8.26 11.29 -0.67
C VAL A 251 -9.50 10.99 0.16
N ARG A 252 -9.68 11.68 1.29
CA ARG A 252 -10.86 11.50 2.14
C ARG A 252 -12.14 11.78 1.37
N ARG A 253 -12.23 12.95 0.71
CA ARG A 253 -13.44 13.38 0.01
C ARG A 253 -13.73 12.55 -1.23
N ASN A 254 -12.72 12.39 -2.10
CA ASN A 254 -12.92 11.83 -3.42
C ASN A 254 -12.89 10.30 -3.41
N ARG A 255 -11.96 9.68 -2.66
CA ARG A 255 -11.83 8.23 -2.61
C ARG A 255 -12.59 7.60 -1.46
N LEU A 256 -12.25 7.95 -0.21
CA LEU A 256 -12.81 7.25 0.96
C LEU A 256 -14.32 7.49 1.11
N GLU A 257 -14.79 8.73 0.99
CA GLU A 257 -16.22 9.07 1.10
C GLU A 257 -16.95 8.95 -0.25
N GLY A 258 -16.30 9.32 -1.35
CA GLY A 258 -16.87 9.27 -2.70
C GLY A 258 -16.85 7.87 -3.27
N GLU A 259 -15.79 7.51 -3.97
CA GLU A 259 -15.70 6.28 -4.77
C GLU A 259 -15.83 4.99 -3.93
N PHE A 260 -15.26 4.97 -2.72
CA PHE A 260 -15.32 3.80 -1.83
C PHE A 260 -16.49 3.83 -0.85
N GLU A 261 -17.39 4.80 -1.00
CA GLU A 261 -18.68 4.89 -0.28
C GLU A 261 -18.56 4.78 1.23
N GLY A 262 -17.47 5.30 1.80
CA GLY A 262 -17.25 5.28 3.24
C GLY A 262 -16.91 3.90 3.81
N ALA A 263 -16.34 3.00 2.99
CA ALA A 263 -16.01 1.62 3.38
C ALA A 263 -15.14 1.51 4.66
N TYR A 264 -14.34 2.53 4.98
CA TYR A 264 -13.56 2.56 6.22
C TYR A 264 -14.42 2.44 7.49
N ARG A 265 -15.73 2.75 7.44
CA ARG A 265 -16.66 2.63 8.59
C ARG A 265 -16.91 1.18 9.02
N TYR A 266 -16.65 0.20 8.14
CA TYR A 266 -16.76 -1.21 8.52
C TYR A 266 -15.78 -1.63 9.61
N LEU A 267 -14.74 -0.84 9.86
CA LEU A 267 -13.83 -1.07 11.00
C LEU A 267 -14.50 -0.84 12.36
N GLU A 268 -15.51 0.02 12.44
CA GLU A 268 -16.14 0.40 13.70
C GLU A 268 -16.75 -0.80 14.43
N VAL A 269 -17.28 -1.80 13.68
CA VAL A 269 -17.83 -3.02 14.28
C VAL A 269 -16.77 -3.88 14.99
N LEU A 270 -15.50 -3.78 14.55
CA LEU A 270 -14.38 -4.52 15.15
C LEU A 270 -13.79 -3.81 16.37
N PHE A 271 -13.99 -2.50 16.48
CA PHE A 271 -13.36 -1.65 17.48
C PHE A 271 -14.35 -0.94 18.39
N GLY A 272 -15.54 -1.52 18.60
CA GLY A 272 -16.51 -1.02 19.54
C GLY A 272 -17.05 0.38 19.23
N GLY A 273 -17.33 0.65 17.95
CA GLY A 273 -17.84 1.93 17.45
C GLY A 273 -16.76 2.99 17.19
N ARG A 274 -15.46 2.66 17.33
CA ARG A 274 -14.34 3.55 17.06
C ARG A 274 -13.63 3.15 15.77
N ASN A 275 -12.95 4.10 15.14
CA ASN A 275 -12.07 3.80 14.00
C ASN A 275 -10.64 4.26 14.30
N PRO A 276 -9.75 3.36 14.77
CA PRO A 276 -8.40 3.71 15.18
C PRO A 276 -7.54 4.22 14.02
N TYR A 277 -7.82 3.79 12.76
CA TYR A 277 -7.13 4.29 11.57
C TYR A 277 -7.46 5.76 11.32
N MET A 278 -8.74 6.12 11.27
CA MET A 278 -9.16 7.51 11.05
C MET A 278 -8.71 8.43 12.18
N GLU A 279 -8.73 7.95 13.44
CA GLU A 279 -8.17 8.67 14.57
C GLU A 279 -6.65 8.91 14.43
N ALA A 280 -5.91 7.94 13.88
CA ALA A 280 -4.47 8.08 13.67
C ALA A 280 -4.16 9.02 12.51
N ILE A 281 -4.93 8.96 11.42
CA ILE A 281 -4.84 9.89 10.30
C ILE A 281 -5.05 11.32 10.78
N GLN A 282 -6.10 11.55 11.56
CA GLN A 282 -6.38 12.89 12.12
C GLN A 282 -5.23 13.39 13.00
N ARG A 283 -4.66 12.53 13.85
CA ARG A 283 -3.50 12.89 14.69
C ARG A 283 -2.26 13.25 13.84
N ASN A 284 -1.98 12.50 12.76
CA ASN A 284 -0.90 12.80 11.84
C ASN A 284 -1.11 14.15 11.15
N LEU A 285 -2.35 14.41 10.71
CA LEU A 285 -2.72 15.67 10.04
C LEU A 285 -2.59 16.88 10.98
N ASP A 286 -3.11 16.78 12.21
CA ASP A 286 -3.03 17.85 13.20
C ASP A 286 -1.57 18.13 13.59
N TYR A 287 -0.76 17.09 13.75
CA TYR A 287 0.67 17.23 14.02
C TYR A 287 1.40 17.89 12.86
N LEU A 288 1.12 17.52 11.61
CA LEU A 288 1.71 18.15 10.44
C LEU A 288 1.31 19.62 10.33
N ARG A 289 0.03 19.96 10.53
CA ARG A 289 -0.46 21.34 10.54
C ARG A 289 0.30 22.19 11.57
N GLU A 290 0.57 21.66 12.76
CA GLU A 290 1.38 22.38 13.77
C GLU A 290 2.84 22.54 13.33
N VAL A 291 3.46 21.53 12.71
CA VAL A 291 4.82 21.63 12.16
C VAL A 291 4.88 22.70 11.05
N LEU A 292 3.91 22.71 10.14
CA LEU A 292 3.83 23.68 9.06
C LEU A 292 3.63 25.11 9.59
N ARG A 293 2.72 25.28 10.55
CA ARG A 293 2.42 26.60 11.17
C ARG A 293 3.62 27.20 11.91
N THR A 294 4.42 26.34 12.59
CA THR A 294 5.52 26.79 13.44
C THR A 294 6.88 26.78 12.73
N GLY A 295 6.99 26.13 11.59
CA GLY A 295 8.26 25.88 10.89
C GLY A 295 9.23 24.97 11.64
N ARG A 296 8.77 24.28 12.68
CA ARG A 296 9.61 23.42 13.56
C ARG A 296 9.86 22.03 12.96
N TRP A 297 10.52 21.97 11.81
CA TRP A 297 10.86 20.74 11.12
C TRP A 297 11.57 19.69 11.98
N PRO A 298 12.43 20.04 12.97
CA PRO A 298 13.04 19.05 13.88
C PRO A 298 12.05 18.28 14.77
N MET A 299 10.76 18.66 14.80
CA MET A 299 9.71 17.85 15.43
C MET A 299 9.51 16.52 14.70
N LEU A 300 9.74 16.46 13.39
CA LEU A 300 9.71 15.23 12.57
C LEU A 300 11.06 14.51 12.68
N ARG A 301 11.25 13.79 13.79
CA ARG A 301 12.53 13.20 14.20
C ARG A 301 12.55 11.68 14.29
N ARG A 302 11.45 11.01 13.88
CA ARG A 302 11.43 9.54 13.88
C ARG A 302 12.27 9.06 12.69
N ASP A 303 13.00 7.98 12.93
CA ASP A 303 13.78 7.28 11.92
C ASP A 303 13.31 5.82 11.88
N PRO A 304 12.18 5.55 11.17
CA PRO A 304 11.64 4.20 11.09
C PRO A 304 12.58 3.28 10.32
N PRO A 305 12.69 1.99 10.71
CA PRO A 305 13.43 1.01 9.94
C PRO A 305 12.82 0.84 8.54
N CYS A 306 13.64 0.45 7.56
CA CYS A 306 13.24 0.16 6.20
C CYS A 306 13.33 -1.35 5.95
N PHE A 307 12.25 -1.95 5.46
CA PHE A 307 12.12 -3.40 5.31
C PHE A 307 12.22 -3.82 3.84
N THR A 308 13.44 -3.79 3.32
CA THR A 308 13.81 -4.17 1.96
C THR A 308 14.82 -5.32 1.97
N TRP A 309 15.09 -5.89 0.80
CA TRP A 309 16.13 -6.93 0.67
C TRP A 309 17.55 -6.36 0.68
N GLU A 310 17.72 -5.06 0.45
CA GLU A 310 19.02 -4.38 0.42
C GLU A 310 19.52 -4.05 1.83
N LYS A 311 20.85 -4.08 2.01
CA LYS A 311 21.47 -3.76 3.32
C LYS A 311 21.42 -2.27 3.69
N ASN A 312 21.50 -1.37 2.70
CA ASN A 312 21.56 0.08 2.89
C ASN A 312 20.58 0.82 1.96
N PRO A 313 19.27 0.51 2.02
CA PRO A 313 18.32 0.95 1.00
C PRO A 313 18.20 2.47 0.90
N VAL A 314 18.18 3.18 2.03
CA VAL A 314 18.06 4.65 2.05
C VAL A 314 19.30 5.33 1.46
N GLN A 315 20.50 4.79 1.67
CA GLN A 315 21.72 5.32 1.08
C GLN A 315 21.76 5.04 -0.43
N ASN A 316 21.36 3.83 -0.83
CA ASN A 316 21.31 3.42 -2.22
C ASN A 316 20.38 4.31 -3.03
N ILE A 317 19.12 4.50 -2.58
CA ILE A 317 18.18 5.34 -3.28
C ILE A 317 18.63 6.81 -3.35
N ARG A 318 19.23 7.35 -2.29
CA ARG A 318 19.81 8.72 -2.31
C ARG A 318 20.89 8.86 -3.37
N SER A 319 21.77 7.87 -3.52
CA SER A 319 22.80 7.86 -4.55
C SER A 319 22.21 7.82 -5.96
N LEU A 320 21.17 7.03 -6.18
CA LEU A 320 20.44 6.96 -7.45
C LEU A 320 19.77 8.30 -7.77
N VAL A 321 19.08 8.92 -6.80
CA VAL A 321 18.44 10.23 -6.94
C VAL A 321 19.46 11.30 -7.32
N LEU A 322 20.60 11.36 -6.64
CA LEU A 322 21.67 12.31 -6.99
C LEU A 322 22.19 12.11 -8.41
N GLY A 323 22.34 10.85 -8.85
CA GLY A 323 22.71 10.50 -10.22
C GLY A 323 21.66 10.97 -11.23
N HIS A 324 20.38 10.69 -10.94
CA HIS A 324 19.24 11.08 -11.78
C HIS A 324 19.15 12.61 -11.92
N LEU A 325 19.22 13.35 -10.82
CA LEU A 325 19.18 14.82 -10.83
C LEU A 325 20.32 15.41 -11.69
N LYS A 326 21.54 14.87 -11.57
CA LYS A 326 22.68 15.31 -12.39
C LYS A 326 22.43 15.09 -13.90
N GLN A 327 21.69 14.06 -14.28
CA GLN A 327 21.34 13.80 -15.69
C GLN A 327 20.25 14.76 -16.17
N VAL A 328 19.22 14.97 -15.38
CA VAL A 328 18.09 15.87 -15.69
C VAL A 328 18.54 17.31 -15.94
N TRP A 329 19.54 17.81 -15.17
CA TRP A 329 20.02 19.19 -15.28
C TRP A 329 21.25 19.37 -16.18
N LYS A 330 21.74 18.32 -16.82
CA LYS A 330 22.83 18.40 -17.81
C LYS A 330 22.36 18.37 -19.28
N GLY A 331 21.15 17.96 -19.52
CA GLY A 331 20.48 17.96 -20.84
C GLY A 331 19.54 19.14 -20.98
#